data_85221a625b6d5f4145b1ada4933a2e31
#
_entry.id   85221a625b6d5f4145b1ada4933a2e31
#
_cell.length_a   1.000
_cell.length_b   1.000
_cell.length_c   1.000
_cell.angle_alpha   90.00
_cell.angle_beta   90.00
_cell.angle_gamma   90.00
#
_symmetry.space_group_name_H-M   'P 1'
#
loop_
_entity.id
_entity.type
_entity.pdbx_description
1 polymer ?
#
loop_
_entity_poly.entity_id
_entity_poly.type
_entity_poly.pdbx_seq_one_letter_code
_entity_poly.pdbx_strand_id
1 'polypeptide(L)'
;MLALYARLNNTTTSDAYWEIGEALCNDFHRERPNSGYEMAGNQQAGTGSPVSGTQTDLAGYERRGELKTVQQAERASGQEIHQTLSLLLAMLPLQPAHRNHLHSPKRGLSDEQIDRIGFKSTPPPFLCRSITERLMKQGCKVEGVPGFYLDDSGRWTMNFYRKNAGILIPAVGYDGMIHGLQILLDSPLKQKDDPPDKSGAKYIWFSSSSKNMGVTSG
;
A
#
# COMPACT_ATOMS: atom_id res chain seq x y z
N MET A 1 -16.75 -4.72 4.42
CA MET A 1 -16.71 -6.07 5.02
C MET A 1 -16.54 -6.05 6.54
N LEU A 2 -15.54 -5.36 7.11
CA LEU A 2 -15.33 -5.26 8.57
C LEU A 2 -16.56 -4.75 9.34
N ALA A 3 -17.21 -3.67 8.87
CA ALA A 3 -18.41 -3.13 9.53
C ALA A 3 -19.62 -4.09 9.49
N LEU A 4 -19.74 -4.89 8.44
CA LEU A 4 -20.78 -5.91 8.34
C LEU A 4 -20.47 -7.08 9.27
N TYR A 5 -19.25 -7.56 9.31
CA TYR A 5 -18.80 -8.60 10.22
C TYR A 5 -18.99 -8.18 11.68
N ALA A 6 -18.58 -6.96 12.03
CA ALA A 6 -18.74 -6.40 13.36
C ALA A 6 -20.23 -6.35 13.79
N ARG A 7 -21.13 -5.95 12.88
CA ARG A 7 -22.58 -5.95 13.14
C ARG A 7 -23.15 -7.35 13.34
N LEU A 8 -22.76 -8.31 12.48
CA LEU A 8 -23.25 -9.69 12.54
C LEU A 8 -22.78 -10.43 13.79
N ASN A 9 -21.58 -10.11 14.30
CA ASN A 9 -20.99 -10.77 15.46
C ASN A 9 -21.07 -9.92 16.74
N ASN A 10 -21.79 -8.79 16.71
CA ASN A 10 -21.95 -7.87 17.84
C ASN A 10 -20.60 -7.44 18.47
N THR A 11 -19.61 -7.15 17.62
CA THR A 11 -18.26 -6.75 18.03
C THR A 11 -17.89 -5.38 17.43
N THR A 12 -16.78 -4.79 17.84
CA THR A 12 -16.31 -3.53 17.24
C THR A 12 -15.64 -3.77 15.90
N THR A 13 -15.54 -2.74 15.04
CA THR A 13 -14.81 -2.85 13.78
C THR A 13 -13.33 -3.14 13.99
N SER A 14 -12.76 -2.72 15.13
CA SER A 14 -11.38 -3.03 15.54
C SER A 14 -11.23 -4.51 15.88
N ASP A 15 -12.14 -5.05 16.69
CA ASP A 15 -12.10 -6.48 17.06
C ASP A 15 -12.39 -7.37 15.85
N ALA A 16 -13.35 -6.98 15.00
CA ALA A 16 -13.62 -7.65 13.73
C ALA A 16 -12.38 -7.72 12.83
N TYR A 17 -11.57 -6.68 12.82
CA TYR A 17 -10.29 -6.67 12.08
C TYR A 17 -9.32 -7.74 12.62
N TRP A 18 -9.21 -7.85 13.95
CA TRP A 18 -8.34 -8.82 14.58
C TRP A 18 -8.85 -10.25 14.42
N GLU A 19 -10.15 -10.49 14.62
CA GLU A 19 -10.78 -11.81 14.45
C GLU A 19 -10.69 -12.34 13.03
N ILE A 20 -10.93 -11.48 12.02
CA ILE A 20 -10.76 -11.85 10.62
C ILE A 20 -9.27 -12.06 10.29
N GLY A 21 -8.38 -11.25 10.87
CA GLY A 21 -6.93 -11.40 10.71
C GLY A 21 -6.44 -12.74 11.25
N GLU A 22 -6.88 -13.15 12.43
CA GLU A 22 -6.55 -14.46 13.02
C GLU A 22 -7.12 -15.62 12.21
N ALA A 23 -8.36 -15.50 11.72
CA ALA A 23 -9.00 -16.54 10.91
C ALA A 23 -8.36 -16.72 9.52
N LEU A 24 -7.83 -15.63 8.93
CA LEU A 24 -7.23 -15.65 7.59
C LEU A 24 -5.71 -15.84 7.58
N CYS A 25 -5.05 -15.53 8.70
CA CYS A 25 -3.59 -15.57 8.82
C CYS A 25 -3.18 -16.12 10.18
N ASN A 26 -2.74 -17.39 10.26
CA ASN A 26 -2.13 -17.97 11.47
C ASN A 26 -0.89 -17.21 12.00
N ASP A 27 -0.42 -16.17 11.29
CA ASP A 27 0.72 -15.33 11.63
C ASP A 27 0.33 -13.92 12.10
N PHE A 28 -0.92 -13.66 12.41
CA PHE A 28 -1.39 -12.37 12.87
C PHE A 28 -1.04 -12.15 14.36
N HIS A 29 0.25 -12.36 14.71
CA HIS A 29 0.80 -12.07 16.03
C HIS A 29 1.16 -10.58 16.15
N ARG A 30 0.16 -9.71 16.04
CA ARG A 30 0.30 -8.33 16.50
C ARG A 30 -0.41 -8.25 17.84
N GLU A 31 0.34 -7.98 18.91
CA GLU A 31 -0.24 -7.72 20.22
C GLU A 31 -1.29 -6.60 20.08
N ARG A 32 -2.49 -6.84 20.60
CA ARG A 32 -3.54 -5.81 20.67
C ARG A 32 -2.96 -4.61 21.42
N PRO A 33 -3.01 -3.38 20.88
CA PRO A 33 -2.68 -2.22 21.68
C PRO A 33 -3.62 -2.20 22.88
N ASN A 34 -3.05 -2.20 24.09
CA ASN A 34 -3.83 -2.11 25.31
C ASN A 34 -4.76 -0.92 25.25
N SER A 35 -6.06 -1.14 25.34
CA SER A 35 -7.10 -0.11 25.40
C SER A 35 -7.13 0.56 26.78
N GLY A 36 -6.03 1.21 27.13
CA GLY A 36 -5.90 2.01 28.34
C GLY A 36 -5.83 3.49 28.01
N TYR A 37 -6.91 4.07 27.53
CA TYR A 37 -7.08 5.53 27.59
C TYR A 37 -7.68 5.88 28.94
N GLU A 38 -6.85 6.03 29.97
CA GLU A 38 -7.21 6.82 31.13
C GLU A 38 -7.13 8.31 30.77
N MET A 39 -8.26 8.97 30.85
CA MET A 39 -8.41 10.42 30.82
C MET A 39 -7.78 10.98 32.08
N ALA A 40 -6.59 11.56 32.00
CA ALA A 40 -6.05 12.41 33.05
C ALA A 40 -6.14 13.86 32.59
N GLY A 41 -6.91 14.60 33.37
CA GLY A 41 -7.19 16.03 33.17
C GLY A 41 -6.06 16.94 33.60
N ASN A 42 -6.04 18.04 32.91
CA ASN A 42 -5.92 19.43 33.32
C ASN A 42 -4.91 19.92 34.38
N GLN A 43 -4.30 21.06 34.02
CA GLN A 43 -3.63 22.14 34.80
C GLN A 43 -2.09 22.14 34.69
N GLN A 44 -1.38 23.23 34.42
CA GLN A 44 -1.55 24.68 34.66
C GLN A 44 -0.46 25.45 33.90
N ALA A 45 -0.73 26.71 33.71
CA ALA A 45 0.10 27.75 33.11
C ALA A 45 1.42 27.99 33.89
N GLY A 46 2.49 28.33 33.16
CA GLY A 46 3.72 28.89 33.69
C GLY A 46 4.37 29.85 32.71
N THR A 47 4.26 31.14 33.03
CA THR A 47 4.86 32.30 32.39
C THR A 47 6.39 32.27 32.49
N GLY A 48 7.08 32.66 31.41
CA GLY A 48 8.52 32.94 31.45
C GLY A 48 8.99 33.68 30.20
N SER A 49 9.21 34.96 30.31
CA SER A 49 9.72 35.88 29.30
C SER A 49 11.20 35.72 28.95
N PRO A 50 11.75 36.51 28.02
CA PRO A 50 12.68 36.07 26.98
C PRO A 50 14.15 36.30 27.35
N VAL A 51 15.05 35.49 26.79
CA VAL A 51 16.48 35.79 26.81
C VAL A 51 16.97 36.05 25.38
N SER A 52 17.42 37.29 25.23
CA SER A 52 18.18 37.87 24.14
C SER A 52 19.51 37.16 23.90
N GLY A 53 19.95 37.08 22.67
CA GLY A 53 21.38 37.00 22.36
C GLY A 53 21.76 35.88 21.41
N THR A 54 21.98 36.10 20.20
CA THR A 54 23.25 36.25 19.47
C THR A 54 23.05 35.89 18.00
N GLN A 55 23.23 36.88 17.14
CA GLN A 55 23.45 36.71 15.70
C GLN A 55 24.71 35.89 15.53
N THR A 56 24.62 34.74 14.86
CA THR A 56 25.74 34.06 14.26
C THR A 56 25.39 33.70 12.81
N ASP A 57 26.21 34.17 11.94
CA ASP A 57 26.31 34.05 10.48
C ASP A 57 25.62 32.86 9.82
N LEU A 58 24.55 33.17 9.05
CA LEU A 58 23.87 32.27 8.12
C LEU A 58 24.39 32.46 6.68
N ALA A 59 25.71 32.32 6.49
CA ALA A 59 26.30 32.24 5.16
C ALA A 59 26.86 30.82 4.95
N GLY A 60 26.01 29.84 4.64
CA GLY A 60 26.48 28.48 4.42
C GLY A 60 25.43 27.39 4.12
N TYR A 61 24.16 27.74 3.98
CA TYR A 61 23.13 26.75 3.73
C TYR A 61 22.26 27.03 2.48
N GLU A 62 22.91 27.41 1.38
CA GLU A 62 22.23 27.45 0.08
C GLU A 62 22.68 26.25 -0.78
N ARG A 63 22.18 25.09 -0.44
CA ARG A 63 21.98 23.94 -1.35
C ARG A 63 20.91 22.99 -0.80
N ARG A 64 19.75 23.50 -0.45
CA ARG A 64 18.55 22.66 -0.45
C ARG A 64 18.08 22.59 -1.88
N GLY A 65 18.31 21.43 -2.51
CA GLY A 65 17.67 21.13 -3.78
C GLY A 65 16.18 21.45 -3.68
N GLU A 66 15.66 22.15 -4.67
CA GLU A 66 14.25 22.46 -4.81
C GLU A 66 13.45 21.21 -4.47
N LEU A 67 12.64 21.29 -3.43
CA LEU A 67 11.65 20.26 -3.14
C LEU A 67 10.70 20.26 -4.33
N LYS A 68 10.89 19.33 -5.27
CA LYS A 68 9.98 19.11 -6.39
C LYS A 68 8.61 18.89 -5.75
N THR A 69 7.71 19.86 -5.90
CA THR A 69 6.32 19.74 -5.45
C THR A 69 5.70 18.60 -6.23
N VAL A 70 5.46 17.48 -5.57
CA VAL A 70 4.82 16.32 -6.17
C VAL A 70 3.36 16.67 -6.39
N GLN A 71 2.95 16.81 -7.65
CA GLN A 71 1.54 16.96 -7.99
C GLN A 71 0.85 15.60 -7.81
N GLN A 72 -0.32 15.63 -7.22
CA GLN A 72 -1.18 14.46 -7.12
C GLN A 72 -2.32 14.58 -8.13
N ALA A 73 -2.64 13.46 -8.80
CA ALA A 73 -3.83 13.39 -9.65
C ALA A 73 -5.09 13.23 -8.79
N GLU A 74 -6.22 13.64 -9.35
CA GLU A 74 -7.52 13.26 -8.81
C GLU A 74 -7.70 11.74 -8.94
N ARG A 75 -8.26 11.11 -7.91
CA ARG A 75 -8.49 9.66 -7.92
C ARG A 75 -9.53 9.31 -8.99
N ALA A 76 -9.23 8.33 -9.83
CA ALA A 76 -10.14 7.80 -10.82
C ALA A 76 -11.39 7.17 -10.16
N SER A 77 -12.49 7.07 -10.91
CA SER A 77 -13.70 6.40 -10.44
C SER A 77 -13.46 4.92 -10.11
N GLY A 78 -14.27 4.34 -9.21
CA GLY A 78 -14.16 2.92 -8.86
C GLY A 78 -14.24 1.99 -10.07
N GLN A 79 -15.05 2.35 -11.09
CA GLN A 79 -15.18 1.57 -12.32
C GLN A 79 -13.92 1.64 -13.19
N GLU A 80 -13.30 2.81 -13.34
CA GLU A 80 -12.04 2.99 -14.08
C GLU A 80 -10.90 2.25 -13.38
N ILE A 81 -10.83 2.32 -12.04
CA ILE A 81 -9.86 1.57 -11.24
C ILE A 81 -10.05 0.07 -11.44
N HIS A 82 -11.28 -0.43 -11.31
CA HIS A 82 -11.60 -1.84 -11.50
C HIS A 82 -11.20 -2.33 -12.89
N GLN A 83 -11.59 -1.61 -13.93
CA GLN A 83 -11.27 -1.97 -15.32
C GLN A 83 -9.75 -2.04 -15.54
N THR A 84 -9.02 -1.02 -15.11
CA THR A 84 -7.57 -0.93 -15.30
C THR A 84 -6.82 -2.01 -14.52
N LEU A 85 -7.17 -2.22 -13.24
CA LEU A 85 -6.52 -3.23 -12.41
C LEU A 85 -6.87 -4.66 -12.82
N SER A 86 -8.11 -4.91 -13.27
CA SER A 86 -8.53 -6.22 -13.79
C SER A 86 -7.74 -6.58 -15.05
N LEU A 87 -7.59 -5.64 -15.97
CA LEU A 87 -6.82 -5.87 -17.19
C LEU A 87 -5.31 -6.00 -16.90
N LEU A 88 -4.78 -5.23 -15.96
CA LEU A 88 -3.41 -5.40 -15.47
C LEU A 88 -3.19 -6.83 -14.96
N LEU A 89 -4.06 -7.31 -14.08
CA LEU A 89 -3.95 -8.67 -13.54
C LEU A 89 -4.07 -9.74 -14.63
N ALA A 90 -4.92 -9.54 -15.64
CA ALA A 90 -5.05 -10.46 -16.77
C ALA A 90 -3.77 -10.56 -17.62
N MET A 91 -2.96 -9.49 -17.66
CA MET A 91 -1.68 -9.47 -18.38
C MET A 91 -0.52 -10.12 -17.62
N LEU A 92 -0.67 -10.31 -16.31
CA LEU A 92 0.43 -10.78 -15.46
C LEU A 92 0.32 -12.28 -15.17
N PRO A 93 1.42 -13.03 -15.23
CA PRO A 93 1.46 -14.42 -14.80
C PRO A 93 1.55 -14.52 -13.27
N LEU A 94 1.15 -15.66 -12.71
CA LEU A 94 1.58 -16.08 -11.39
C LEU A 94 2.82 -16.97 -11.54
N GLN A 95 3.95 -16.53 -11.03
CA GLN A 95 5.21 -17.28 -11.10
C GLN A 95 5.13 -18.60 -10.33
N PRO A 96 5.76 -19.69 -10.79
CA PRO A 96 5.71 -21.00 -10.10
C PRO A 96 6.16 -20.92 -8.64
N ALA A 97 7.19 -20.14 -8.34
CA ALA A 97 7.66 -19.94 -6.96
C ALA A 97 6.58 -19.33 -6.05
N HIS A 98 5.82 -18.34 -6.57
CA HIS A 98 4.72 -17.71 -5.83
C HIS A 98 3.52 -18.66 -5.67
N ARG A 99 3.19 -19.46 -6.70
CA ARG A 99 2.16 -20.49 -6.60
C ARG A 99 2.53 -21.52 -5.52
N ASN A 100 3.77 -22.02 -5.52
CA ASN A 100 4.28 -22.93 -4.50
C ASN A 100 4.25 -22.30 -3.09
N HIS A 101 4.54 -21.01 -2.97
CA HIS A 101 4.42 -20.28 -1.70
C HIS A 101 2.97 -20.27 -1.19
N LEU A 102 1.99 -20.06 -2.08
CA LEU A 102 0.56 -20.09 -1.75
C LEU A 102 0.06 -21.49 -1.37
N HIS A 103 0.64 -22.56 -1.94
CA HIS A 103 0.37 -23.95 -1.57
C HIS A 103 1.06 -24.38 -0.28
N SER A 104 2.04 -23.62 0.22
CA SER A 104 2.81 -23.99 1.41
C SER A 104 1.89 -24.34 2.60
N PRO A 105 2.30 -25.24 3.53
CA PRO A 105 1.48 -25.62 4.69
C PRO A 105 1.00 -24.42 5.52
N LYS A 106 1.77 -23.34 5.50
CA LYS A 106 1.44 -22.11 6.19
C LYS A 106 0.25 -21.34 5.57
N ARG A 107 0.01 -21.51 4.25
CA ARG A 107 -1.08 -20.85 3.53
C ARG A 107 -2.19 -21.78 3.11
N GLY A 108 -1.84 -23.00 2.71
CA GLY A 108 -2.76 -24.11 2.45
C GLY A 108 -3.79 -23.86 1.35
N LEU A 109 -3.51 -22.94 0.40
CA LEU A 109 -4.47 -22.63 -0.65
C LEU A 109 -4.44 -23.71 -1.74
N SER A 110 -5.63 -24.13 -2.21
CA SER A 110 -5.76 -24.99 -3.38
C SER A 110 -5.61 -24.20 -4.69
N ASP A 111 -5.39 -24.89 -5.81
CA ASP A 111 -5.32 -24.26 -7.14
C ASP A 111 -6.62 -23.50 -7.47
N GLU A 112 -7.78 -24.08 -7.16
CA GLU A 112 -9.07 -23.42 -7.40
C GLU A 112 -9.21 -22.14 -6.58
N GLN A 113 -8.71 -22.12 -5.34
CA GLN A 113 -8.72 -20.91 -4.50
C GLN A 113 -7.77 -19.86 -5.05
N ILE A 114 -6.55 -20.24 -5.45
CA ILE A 114 -5.56 -19.35 -6.04
C ILE A 114 -6.10 -18.70 -7.32
N ASP A 115 -6.69 -19.49 -8.20
CA ASP A 115 -7.20 -19.00 -9.48
C ASP A 115 -8.47 -18.15 -9.30
N ARG A 116 -9.36 -18.53 -8.37
CA ARG A 116 -10.57 -17.76 -8.04
C ARG A 116 -10.26 -16.40 -7.44
N ILE A 117 -9.26 -16.32 -6.55
CA ILE A 117 -8.85 -15.03 -5.95
C ILE A 117 -8.10 -14.17 -6.98
N GLY A 118 -7.42 -14.79 -7.94
CA GLY A 118 -6.74 -14.08 -9.01
C GLY A 118 -5.37 -13.54 -8.61
N PHE A 119 -4.63 -14.25 -7.78
CA PHE A 119 -3.25 -13.90 -7.44
C PHE A 119 -2.37 -13.81 -8.69
N LYS A 120 -1.49 -12.81 -8.72
CA LYS A 120 -0.49 -12.60 -9.79
C LYS A 120 0.85 -12.23 -9.19
N SER A 121 1.90 -12.34 -9.99
CA SER A 121 3.24 -11.85 -9.59
C SER A 121 3.44 -10.42 -10.05
N THR A 122 4.14 -9.61 -9.26
CA THR A 122 4.55 -8.28 -9.67
C THR A 122 5.42 -8.37 -10.93
N PRO A 123 5.26 -7.46 -11.91
CA PRO A 123 6.10 -7.42 -13.08
C PRO A 123 7.51 -6.90 -12.73
N PRO A 124 8.54 -7.30 -13.49
CA PRO A 124 9.84 -6.67 -13.40
C PRO A 124 9.77 -5.17 -13.71
N PRO A 125 10.53 -4.31 -13.01
CA PRO A 125 10.46 -2.85 -13.20
C PRO A 125 10.63 -2.38 -14.65
N PHE A 126 11.48 -3.05 -15.42
CA PHE A 126 11.73 -2.68 -16.83
C PHE A 126 10.55 -2.93 -17.76
N LEU A 127 9.56 -3.75 -17.36
CA LEU A 127 8.33 -3.99 -18.12
C LEU A 127 7.19 -3.04 -17.75
N CYS A 128 7.30 -2.30 -16.63
CA CYS A 128 6.21 -1.47 -16.14
C CYS A 128 5.70 -0.47 -17.17
N ARG A 129 6.60 0.20 -17.88
CA ARG A 129 6.25 1.18 -18.91
C ARG A 129 5.52 0.52 -20.08
N SER A 130 6.05 -0.56 -20.63
CA SER A 130 5.44 -1.24 -21.79
C SER A 130 4.08 -1.84 -21.45
N ILE A 131 3.88 -2.35 -20.24
CA ILE A 131 2.58 -2.84 -19.77
C ILE A 131 1.60 -1.67 -19.63
N THR A 132 2.04 -0.53 -19.04
CA THR A 132 1.21 0.67 -18.93
C THR A 132 0.77 1.19 -20.30
N GLU A 133 1.69 1.27 -21.26
CA GLU A 133 1.36 1.67 -22.64
C GLU A 133 0.33 0.71 -23.29
N ARG A 134 0.43 -0.59 -23.03
CA ARG A 134 -0.55 -1.57 -23.52
C ARG A 134 -1.93 -1.38 -22.90
N LEU A 135 -2.01 -1.09 -21.58
CA LEU A 135 -3.26 -0.77 -20.91
C LEU A 135 -3.92 0.46 -21.53
N MET A 136 -3.16 1.53 -21.76
CA MET A 136 -3.65 2.76 -22.39
C MET A 136 -4.14 2.52 -23.83
N LYS A 137 -3.43 1.71 -24.61
CA LYS A 137 -3.85 1.32 -25.97
C LYS A 137 -5.14 0.51 -25.97
N GLN A 138 -5.46 -0.18 -24.88
CA GLN A 138 -6.72 -0.91 -24.71
C GLN A 138 -7.84 -0.05 -24.09
N GLY A 139 -7.63 1.26 -24.02
CA GLY A 139 -8.61 2.23 -23.54
C GLY A 139 -8.71 2.36 -22.02
N CYS A 140 -7.75 1.79 -21.27
CA CYS A 140 -7.73 1.96 -19.82
C CYS A 140 -7.21 3.35 -19.44
N LYS A 141 -7.87 4.00 -18.49
CA LYS A 141 -7.38 5.18 -17.82
C LYS A 141 -6.34 4.76 -16.78
N VAL A 142 -5.15 5.37 -16.79
CA VAL A 142 -4.09 5.13 -15.81
C VAL A 142 -3.91 6.30 -14.85
N GLU A 143 -4.28 7.51 -15.29
CA GLU A 143 -4.32 8.69 -14.44
C GLU A 143 -5.33 8.54 -13.31
N GLY A 144 -4.94 8.85 -12.08
CA GLY A 144 -5.78 8.69 -10.91
C GLY A 144 -6.00 7.24 -10.45
N VAL A 145 -5.39 6.26 -11.12
CA VAL A 145 -5.43 4.86 -10.68
C VAL A 145 -4.25 4.59 -9.74
N PRO A 146 -4.49 4.01 -8.55
CA PRO A 146 -3.44 3.73 -7.59
C PRO A 146 -2.30 2.90 -8.17
N GLY A 147 -1.06 3.30 -7.85
CA GLY A 147 0.14 2.61 -8.31
C GLY A 147 0.70 3.10 -9.65
N PHE A 148 -0.06 3.89 -10.42
CA PHE A 148 0.41 4.52 -11.65
C PHE A 148 0.86 5.96 -11.39
N TYR A 149 1.87 6.43 -12.13
CA TYR A 149 2.43 7.78 -12.00
C TYR A 149 3.16 8.22 -13.26
N LEU A 150 3.42 9.53 -13.40
CA LEU A 150 4.29 10.07 -14.43
C LEU A 150 5.75 10.02 -13.99
N ASP A 151 6.60 9.40 -14.79
CA ASP A 151 8.05 9.41 -14.58
C ASP A 151 8.69 10.77 -14.96
N ASP A 152 9.98 10.92 -14.70
CA ASP A 152 10.72 12.16 -15.00
C ASP A 152 10.75 12.50 -16.51
N SER A 153 10.44 11.56 -17.39
CA SER A 153 10.30 11.77 -18.84
C SER A 153 8.87 12.10 -19.27
N GLY A 154 7.95 12.30 -18.33
CA GLY A 154 6.53 12.58 -18.60
C GLY A 154 5.76 11.40 -19.16
N ARG A 155 6.20 10.16 -18.93
CA ARG A 155 5.53 8.95 -19.38
C ARG A 155 4.89 8.21 -18.20
N TRP A 156 3.70 7.69 -18.43
CA TRP A 156 3.01 6.85 -17.44
C TRP A 156 3.73 5.52 -17.23
N THR A 157 3.87 5.14 -15.97
CA THR A 157 4.48 3.88 -15.54
C THR A 157 3.87 3.41 -14.22
N MET A 158 4.30 2.26 -13.72
CA MET A 158 3.83 1.67 -12.47
C MET A 158 4.91 1.69 -11.39
N ASN A 159 4.50 1.84 -10.12
CA ASN A 159 5.39 1.91 -8.97
C ASN A 159 5.84 0.52 -8.50
N PHE A 160 6.36 -0.31 -9.42
CA PHE A 160 7.04 -1.54 -9.07
C PHE A 160 8.54 -1.37 -9.15
N TYR A 161 9.25 -1.82 -8.12
CA TYR A 161 10.70 -1.80 -8.02
C TYR A 161 11.20 -3.05 -7.27
N ARG A 162 12.49 -3.32 -7.32
CA ARG A 162 13.06 -4.58 -6.81
C ARG A 162 12.68 -4.93 -5.37
N LYS A 163 12.53 -3.92 -4.49
CA LYS A 163 12.23 -4.16 -3.06
C LYS A 163 10.74 -4.40 -2.78
N ASN A 164 9.85 -4.09 -3.73
CA ASN A 164 8.43 -4.36 -3.59
C ASN A 164 7.93 -5.50 -4.50
N ALA A 165 8.87 -6.35 -4.95
CA ALA A 165 8.51 -7.57 -5.66
C ALA A 165 7.74 -8.53 -4.75
N GLY A 166 6.80 -9.28 -5.33
CA GLY A 166 5.97 -10.21 -4.57
C GLY A 166 4.69 -10.64 -5.29
N ILE A 167 3.71 -11.04 -4.51
CA ILE A 167 2.41 -11.52 -5.00
C ILE A 167 1.38 -10.38 -4.92
N LEU A 168 0.73 -10.09 -6.03
CA LEU A 168 -0.40 -9.17 -6.11
C LEU A 168 -1.66 -9.86 -5.62
N ILE A 169 -2.39 -9.19 -4.74
CA ILE A 169 -3.63 -9.64 -4.13
C ILE A 169 -4.71 -8.61 -4.47
N PRO A 170 -5.75 -8.97 -5.24
CA PRO A 170 -6.86 -8.06 -5.52
C PRO A 170 -7.65 -7.75 -4.25
N ALA A 171 -7.83 -6.46 -3.96
CA ALA A 171 -8.75 -6.00 -2.92
C ALA A 171 -10.12 -5.75 -3.55
N VAL A 172 -11.01 -6.73 -3.40
CA VAL A 172 -12.36 -6.70 -3.96
C VAL A 172 -13.34 -6.15 -2.93
N GLY A 173 -14.12 -5.15 -3.32
CA GLY A 173 -15.18 -4.56 -2.50
C GLY A 173 -16.44 -5.43 -2.45
N TYR A 174 -17.43 -4.99 -1.67
CA TYR A 174 -18.75 -5.63 -1.57
C TYR A 174 -19.54 -5.56 -2.90
N ASP A 175 -19.18 -4.64 -3.76
CA ASP A 175 -19.72 -4.44 -5.11
C ASP A 175 -19.10 -5.37 -6.17
N GLY A 176 -18.17 -6.25 -5.75
CA GLY A 176 -17.44 -7.15 -6.64
C GLY A 176 -16.34 -6.46 -7.46
N MET A 177 -16.12 -5.15 -7.28
CA MET A 177 -15.08 -4.42 -7.99
C MET A 177 -13.73 -4.46 -7.27
N ILE A 178 -12.65 -4.43 -8.03
CA ILE A 178 -11.30 -4.29 -7.50
C ILE A 178 -11.07 -2.81 -7.21
N HIS A 179 -10.89 -2.46 -5.95
CA HIS A 179 -10.63 -1.08 -5.51
C HIS A 179 -9.14 -0.76 -5.33
N GLY A 180 -8.29 -1.77 -5.33
CA GLY A 180 -6.85 -1.65 -5.18
C GLY A 180 -6.16 -3.01 -5.23
N LEU A 181 -4.83 -2.98 -5.19
CA LEU A 181 -4.01 -4.18 -5.08
C LEU A 181 -3.15 -4.10 -3.83
N GLN A 182 -3.05 -5.20 -3.09
CA GLN A 182 -2.07 -5.38 -2.04
C GLN A 182 -0.92 -6.23 -2.58
N ILE A 183 0.28 -6.00 -2.09
CA ILE A 183 1.47 -6.77 -2.46
C ILE A 183 1.93 -7.53 -1.22
N LEU A 184 1.89 -8.86 -1.27
CA LEU A 184 2.62 -9.70 -0.34
C LEU A 184 4.07 -9.76 -0.80
N LEU A 185 4.96 -9.14 -0.05
CA LEU A 185 6.36 -8.98 -0.42
C LEU A 185 7.14 -10.29 -0.30
N ASP A 186 8.05 -10.53 -1.25
CA ASP A 186 9.00 -11.65 -1.19
C ASP A 186 9.96 -11.54 -0.01
N SER A 187 10.29 -10.30 0.35
CA SER A 187 11.12 -9.98 1.53
C SER A 187 10.48 -8.83 2.30
N PRO A 188 10.36 -8.94 3.64
CA PRO A 188 9.80 -7.87 4.44
C PRO A 188 10.53 -6.54 4.25
N LEU A 189 9.79 -5.46 4.07
CA LEU A 189 10.32 -4.12 3.85
C LEU A 189 10.52 -3.42 5.20
N LYS A 190 11.78 -3.18 5.58
CA LYS A 190 12.13 -2.34 6.72
C LYS A 190 12.29 -0.89 6.29
N GLN A 191 11.80 0.03 7.11
CA GLN A 191 12.10 1.45 6.97
C GLN A 191 13.49 1.75 7.53
N LYS A 192 14.10 2.85 7.08
CA LYS A 192 15.47 3.23 7.47
C LYS A 192 15.63 3.42 8.98
N ASP A 193 14.55 3.89 9.62
CA ASP A 193 14.52 4.23 11.05
C ASP A 193 13.90 3.11 11.92
N ASP A 194 13.59 1.95 11.33
CA ASP A 194 13.05 0.82 12.08
C ASP A 194 14.14 0.19 12.97
N PRO A 195 13.83 -0.13 14.24
CA PRO A 195 14.73 -0.84 15.14
C PRO A 195 15.21 -2.17 14.54
N PRO A 196 16.42 -2.65 14.90
CA PRO A 196 17.00 -3.88 14.34
C PRO A 196 16.14 -5.12 14.55
N ASP A 197 15.42 -5.20 15.66
CA ASP A 197 14.54 -6.27 16.10
C ASP A 197 13.12 -6.19 15.49
N LYS A 198 12.73 -5.05 14.91
CA LYS A 198 11.44 -4.91 14.28
C LYS A 198 11.37 -5.68 12.97
N SER A 199 10.37 -6.56 12.86
CA SER A 199 10.05 -7.21 11.58
C SER A 199 9.54 -6.17 10.58
N GLY A 200 10.08 -6.16 9.35
CA GLY A 200 9.60 -5.27 8.28
C GLY A 200 8.16 -5.58 7.86
N ALA A 201 7.54 -4.64 7.12
CA ALA A 201 6.23 -4.84 6.53
C ALA A 201 6.25 -6.02 5.54
N LYS A 202 5.34 -6.98 5.73
CA LYS A 202 5.15 -8.12 4.82
C LYS A 202 4.18 -7.79 3.69
N TYR A 203 3.27 -6.86 3.94
CA TYR A 203 2.24 -6.42 2.99
C TYR A 203 2.30 -4.92 2.83
N ILE A 204 2.19 -4.47 1.60
CA ILE A 204 2.06 -3.03 1.27
C ILE A 204 0.95 -2.86 0.23
N TRP A 205 0.40 -1.66 0.15
CA TRP A 205 -0.52 -1.30 -0.91
C TRP A 205 0.24 -0.93 -2.19
N PHE A 206 -0.29 -1.33 -3.33
CA PHE A 206 0.14 -0.82 -4.64
C PHE A 206 -0.34 0.63 -4.77
N SER A 207 0.55 1.56 -4.45
CA SER A 207 0.29 2.99 -4.33
C SER A 207 1.40 3.79 -5.02
N SER A 208 1.06 4.98 -5.46
CA SER A 208 1.98 5.93 -6.09
C SER A 208 1.93 7.32 -5.45
N SER A 209 1.34 7.47 -4.26
CA SER A 209 1.13 8.76 -3.58
C SER A 209 2.39 9.62 -3.38
N SER A 210 3.58 9.01 -3.35
CA SER A 210 4.87 9.72 -3.27
C SER A 210 5.46 10.09 -4.63
N LYS A 211 4.74 9.86 -5.73
CA LYS A 211 5.20 10.06 -7.11
C LYS A 211 4.38 11.15 -7.80
N ASN A 212 4.96 11.73 -8.88
CA ASN A 212 4.28 12.76 -9.67
C ASN A 212 3.01 12.19 -10.33
N MET A 213 1.89 12.91 -10.19
CA MET A 213 0.55 12.49 -10.63
C MET A 213 0.11 11.14 -10.02
N GLY A 214 0.72 10.74 -8.91
CA GLY A 214 0.37 9.52 -8.20
C GLY A 214 -0.78 9.70 -7.21
N VAL A 215 -1.46 8.60 -6.86
CA VAL A 215 -2.54 8.57 -5.87
C VAL A 215 -2.36 7.44 -4.88
N THR A 216 -3.02 7.56 -3.73
CA THR A 216 -3.05 6.53 -2.69
C THR A 216 -4.03 5.41 -3.06
N SER A 217 -3.86 4.24 -2.45
CA SER A 217 -4.73 3.08 -2.67
C SER A 217 -6.05 3.13 -1.89
N GLY A 218 -6.23 4.06 -0.97
CA GLY A 218 -7.48 4.14 -0.21
C GLY A 218 -7.36 5.02 0.95
#